data_d9406f75a5ea5ae3b4affcac60bef6ec
#
_entry.id   d9406f75a5ea5ae3b4affcac60bef6ec
#
_cell.length_a   1.000
_cell.length_b   1.000
_cell.length_c   1.000
_cell.angle_alpha   90.00
_cell.angle_beta   90.00
_cell.angle_gamma   90.00
#
_symmetry.space_group_name_H-M   'P 1'
#
loop_
_entity.id
_entity.type
_entity.pdbx_description
1 polymer ?
#
loop_
_entity_poly.entity_id
_entity_poly.type
_entity_poly.pdbx_seq_one_letter_code
_entity_poly.pdbx_strand_id
1 'polypeptide(L)'
;MTDFIPLAMDAPIWNRFFTIAPLIVVGTKEDDSYDLAPKHMATPIGPSNYFGFVCTPKHSTYRNITKTGEFAVSFPMPDQTVLAALSASPRCENGSGAKKIVDVLPTFKTNTIDALFIKNSYLYL
;
A
#
# COMPACT_ATOMS: atom_id res chain seq x y z
N MET A 1 40.07 -10.07 8.70
CA MET A 1 39.13 -10.67 9.68
C MET A 1 37.81 -9.91 9.53
N THR A 2 36.75 -10.59 9.16
CA THR A 2 35.42 -9.96 9.06
C THR A 2 34.81 -10.04 10.46
N ASP A 3 34.72 -8.89 11.14
CA ASP A 3 34.08 -8.84 12.45
C ASP A 3 32.56 -8.84 12.23
N PHE A 4 31.93 -9.97 12.50
CA PHE A 4 30.47 -10.06 12.49
C PHE A 4 29.92 -9.49 13.81
N ILE A 5 28.93 -8.62 13.68
CA ILE A 5 28.20 -8.10 14.83
C ILE A 5 26.93 -8.96 14.99
N PRO A 6 26.80 -9.68 16.13
CA PRO A 6 25.59 -10.47 16.36
C PRO A 6 24.37 -9.55 16.52
N LEU A 7 23.27 -9.91 15.86
CA LEU A 7 21.98 -9.25 16.06
C LEU A 7 21.21 -9.99 17.16
N ALA A 8 20.85 -9.27 18.22
CA ALA A 8 19.96 -9.82 19.23
C ALA A 8 18.58 -10.06 18.63
N MET A 9 18.03 -11.25 18.84
CA MET A 9 16.75 -11.68 18.25
C MET A 9 15.55 -11.43 19.19
N ASP A 10 15.79 -10.81 20.33
CA ASP A 10 14.79 -10.42 21.33
C ASP A 10 14.01 -9.14 20.96
N ALA A 11 14.43 -8.47 19.88
CA ALA A 11 13.79 -7.28 19.34
C ALA A 11 13.72 -7.35 17.81
N PRO A 12 12.80 -6.61 17.16
CA PRO A 12 12.71 -6.59 15.71
C PRO A 12 14.03 -6.18 15.05
N ILE A 13 14.59 -7.05 14.22
CA ILE A 13 15.87 -6.80 13.53
C ILE A 13 15.76 -5.68 12.49
N TRP A 14 14.57 -5.43 11.97
CA TRP A 14 14.29 -4.44 10.91
C TRP A 14 14.63 -3.00 11.30
N ASN A 15 14.75 -2.71 12.61
CA ASN A 15 15.19 -1.42 13.10
C ASN A 15 16.72 -1.25 13.09
N ARG A 16 17.47 -2.30 12.75
CA ARG A 16 18.93 -2.35 12.90
C ARG A 16 19.66 -2.42 11.58
N PHE A 17 18.99 -2.78 10.51
CA PHE A 17 19.54 -2.71 9.19
C PHE A 17 18.47 -2.22 8.19
N PHE A 18 18.96 -1.63 7.14
CA PHE A 18 18.12 -1.02 6.12
C PHE A 18 17.82 -2.02 5.00
N THR A 19 16.55 -2.21 4.70
CA THR A 19 16.09 -2.95 3.53
C THR A 19 15.41 -1.99 2.56
N ILE A 20 15.77 -2.07 1.29
CA ILE A 20 15.11 -1.28 0.24
C ILE A 20 13.81 -1.99 -0.13
N ALA A 21 12.70 -1.30 -0.01
CA ALA A 21 11.41 -1.75 -0.47
C ALA A 21 10.69 -0.58 -1.17
N PRO A 22 9.95 -0.84 -2.26
CA PRO A 22 9.22 0.21 -2.94
C PRO A 22 8.09 0.74 -2.06
N LEU A 23 7.87 2.04 -2.11
CA LEU A 23 6.63 2.62 -1.63
C LEU A 23 5.57 2.42 -2.71
N ILE A 24 4.49 1.77 -2.37
CA ILE A 24 3.32 1.59 -3.24
C ILE A 24 2.07 2.20 -2.62
N VAL A 25 1.08 2.50 -3.45
CA VAL A 25 -0.27 2.83 -2.99
C VAL A 25 -1.21 1.74 -3.47
N VAL A 26 -1.87 1.08 -2.53
CA VAL A 26 -2.86 0.05 -2.81
C VAL A 26 -4.24 0.68 -2.83
N GLY A 27 -4.93 0.53 -3.96
CA GLY A 27 -6.32 0.92 -4.14
C GLY A 27 -7.26 -0.26 -3.97
N THR A 28 -8.34 -0.07 -3.26
CA THR A 28 -9.37 -1.09 -3.05
C THR A 28 -10.77 -0.49 -3.13
N LYS A 29 -11.73 -1.30 -3.58
CA LYS A 29 -13.14 -0.98 -3.44
C LYS A 29 -13.56 -1.07 -1.97
N GLU A 30 -14.29 -0.10 -1.49
CA GLU A 30 -14.81 -0.05 -0.13
C GLU A 30 -16.28 0.34 -0.16
N ASP A 31 -17.16 -0.63 -0.10
CA ASP A 31 -18.63 -0.47 -0.25
C ASP A 31 -18.98 0.35 -1.50
N ASP A 32 -19.59 1.51 -1.37
CA ASP A 32 -19.94 2.41 -2.47
C ASP A 32 -18.81 3.40 -2.83
N SER A 33 -17.68 3.33 -2.12
CA SER A 33 -16.52 4.23 -2.29
C SER A 33 -15.23 3.45 -2.55
N TYR A 34 -14.09 4.09 -2.36
CA TYR A 34 -12.76 3.52 -2.52
C TYR A 34 -11.86 3.88 -1.35
N ASP A 35 -10.89 3.01 -1.08
CA ASP A 35 -9.79 3.28 -0.16
C ASP A 35 -8.46 3.25 -0.92
N LEU A 36 -7.55 4.13 -0.50
CA LEU A 36 -6.15 4.16 -0.91
C LEU A 36 -5.27 4.07 0.32
N ALA A 37 -4.28 3.20 0.29
CA ALA A 37 -3.39 2.99 1.43
C ALA A 37 -1.94 2.80 0.98
N PRO A 38 -0.98 3.59 1.50
CA PRO A 38 0.42 3.40 1.20
C PRO A 38 0.92 2.13 1.91
N LYS A 39 1.79 1.39 1.23
CA LYS A 39 2.48 0.21 1.72
C LYS A 39 3.95 0.28 1.33
N HIS A 40 4.83 -0.22 2.19
CA HIS A 40 6.28 -0.22 1.93
C HIS A 40 6.91 -1.62 2.05
N MET A 41 6.16 -2.62 2.54
CA MET A 41 6.63 -4.01 2.61
C MET A 41 6.00 -4.80 1.44
N ALA A 42 6.42 -4.45 0.23
CA ALA A 42 5.89 -5.00 -1.01
C ALA A 42 7.02 -5.61 -1.83
N THR A 43 6.77 -6.78 -2.42
CA THR A 43 7.80 -7.51 -3.18
C THR A 43 7.17 -8.51 -4.15
N PRO A 44 7.84 -8.81 -5.27
CA PRO A 44 7.56 -10.01 -6.05
C PRO A 44 7.78 -11.27 -5.19
N ILE A 45 6.96 -12.30 -5.41
CA ILE A 45 7.02 -13.55 -4.65
C ILE A 45 7.33 -14.70 -5.62
N GLY A 46 8.52 -15.27 -5.50
CA GLY A 46 8.98 -16.39 -6.30
C GLY A 46 9.19 -16.05 -7.78
N PRO A 47 9.38 -17.08 -8.64
CA PRO A 47 9.69 -16.90 -10.07
C PRO A 47 8.46 -16.66 -10.94
N SER A 48 7.25 -16.77 -10.41
CA SER A 48 5.99 -16.57 -11.11
C SER A 48 5.44 -15.15 -10.91
N ASN A 49 4.36 -14.80 -11.59
CA ASN A 49 3.73 -13.48 -11.52
C ASN A 49 2.94 -13.27 -10.22
N TYR A 50 3.57 -13.53 -9.09
CA TYR A 50 3.02 -13.24 -7.78
C TYR A 50 3.64 -11.97 -7.22
N PHE A 51 2.79 -11.11 -6.68
CA PHE A 51 3.18 -9.91 -5.97
C PHE A 51 2.47 -9.87 -4.63
N GLY A 52 3.16 -9.47 -3.59
CA GLY A 52 2.61 -9.41 -2.25
C GLY A 52 3.04 -8.18 -1.48
N PHE A 53 2.25 -7.84 -0.49
CA PHE A 53 2.57 -6.81 0.48
C PHE A 53 2.03 -7.20 1.86
N VAL A 54 2.62 -6.63 2.90
CA VAL A 54 2.19 -6.89 4.28
C VAL A 54 1.02 -5.99 4.65
N CYS A 55 -0.03 -6.60 5.17
CA CYS A 55 -1.21 -5.90 5.66
C CYS A 55 -1.79 -6.61 6.89
N THR A 56 -2.12 -5.87 7.94
CA THR A 56 -2.75 -6.47 9.11
C THR A 56 -4.27 -6.61 8.89
N PRO A 57 -4.92 -7.61 9.52
CA PRO A 57 -6.38 -7.78 9.43
C PRO A 57 -7.18 -6.58 9.96
N LYS A 58 -6.57 -5.71 10.76
CA LYS A 58 -7.22 -4.50 11.28
C LYS A 58 -7.38 -3.40 10.23
N HIS A 59 -6.60 -3.44 9.16
CA HIS A 59 -6.65 -2.42 8.10
C HIS A 59 -7.83 -2.62 7.16
N SER A 60 -8.42 -1.52 6.70
CA SER A 60 -9.48 -1.55 5.68
C SER A 60 -9.03 -2.26 4.41
N THR A 61 -7.80 -2.01 3.96
CA THR A 61 -7.20 -2.70 2.81
C THR A 61 -7.37 -4.22 2.90
N TYR A 62 -7.06 -4.83 4.06
CA TYR A 62 -7.23 -6.27 4.25
C TYR A 62 -8.70 -6.69 4.10
N ARG A 63 -9.61 -6.01 4.81
CA ARG A 63 -11.05 -6.32 4.78
C ARG A 63 -11.62 -6.17 3.36
N ASN A 64 -11.24 -5.11 2.67
CA ASN A 64 -11.71 -4.83 1.32
C ASN A 64 -11.26 -5.92 0.34
N ILE A 65 -9.98 -6.29 0.35
CA ILE A 65 -9.43 -7.34 -0.52
C ILE A 65 -10.09 -8.70 -0.22
N THR A 66 -10.27 -9.03 1.06
CA THR A 66 -10.95 -10.28 1.45
C THR A 66 -12.40 -10.32 0.93
N LYS A 67 -13.07 -9.15 0.89
CA LYS A 67 -14.46 -9.03 0.42
C LYS A 67 -14.57 -9.06 -1.11
N THR A 68 -13.68 -8.38 -1.81
CA THR A 68 -13.78 -8.17 -3.27
C THR A 68 -12.94 -9.15 -4.10
N GLY A 69 -11.88 -9.69 -3.53
CA GLY A 69 -10.93 -10.56 -4.21
C GLY A 69 -9.93 -9.83 -5.11
N GLU A 70 -9.95 -8.50 -5.12
CA GLU A 70 -9.10 -7.71 -6.03
C GLU A 70 -8.56 -6.43 -5.39
N PHE A 71 -7.47 -5.93 -5.94
CA PHE A 71 -6.85 -4.66 -5.54
C PHE A 71 -6.00 -4.09 -6.68
N ALA A 72 -5.79 -2.80 -6.68
CA ALA A 72 -4.91 -2.09 -7.59
C ALA A 72 -3.61 -1.71 -6.88
N VAL A 73 -2.51 -1.71 -7.59
CA VAL A 73 -1.22 -1.23 -7.08
C VAL A 73 -0.69 -0.12 -7.98
N SER A 74 -0.37 1.00 -7.38
CA SER A 74 0.35 2.09 -8.03
C SER A 74 1.74 2.23 -7.43
N PHE A 75 2.75 2.39 -8.28
CA PHE A 75 4.12 2.71 -7.88
C PHE A 75 4.38 4.19 -8.14
N PRO A 76 4.20 5.06 -7.14
CA PRO A 76 4.33 6.50 -7.31
C PRO A 76 5.72 6.91 -7.77
N MET A 77 5.78 7.98 -8.54
CA MET A 77 7.05 8.65 -8.84
C MET A 77 7.65 9.27 -7.57
N PRO A 78 8.97 9.51 -7.50
CA PRO A 78 9.62 10.10 -6.33
C PRO A 78 9.04 11.45 -5.89
N ASP A 79 8.57 12.27 -6.82
CA ASP A 79 7.92 13.56 -6.56
C ASP A 79 6.49 13.43 -6.00
N GLN A 80 5.92 12.22 -6.03
CA GLN A 80 4.59 11.92 -5.48
C GLN A 80 4.62 11.42 -4.02
N THR A 81 5.74 11.54 -3.32
CA THR A 81 5.87 11.04 -1.93
C THR A 81 4.83 11.67 -1.00
N VAL A 82 4.58 12.96 -1.11
CA VAL A 82 3.56 13.65 -0.31
C VAL A 82 2.16 13.14 -0.62
N LEU A 83 1.86 12.91 -1.89
CA LEU A 83 0.58 12.34 -2.33
C LEU A 83 0.38 10.92 -1.77
N ALA A 84 1.42 10.08 -1.84
CA ALA A 84 1.38 8.75 -1.25
C ALA A 84 1.16 8.81 0.28
N ALA A 85 1.81 9.75 0.97
CA ALA A 85 1.62 9.96 2.40
C ALA A 85 0.18 10.42 2.73
N LEU A 86 -0.40 11.31 1.93
CA LEU A 86 -1.78 11.77 2.09
C LEU A 86 -2.80 10.63 1.96
N SER A 87 -2.51 9.61 1.17
CA SER A 87 -3.37 8.42 1.08
C SER A 87 -3.48 7.63 2.40
N ALA A 88 -2.58 7.87 3.37
CA ALA A 88 -2.64 7.33 4.73
C ALA A 88 -3.52 8.16 5.69
N SER A 89 -4.09 9.28 5.23
CA SER A 89 -4.90 10.16 6.08
C SER A 89 -6.00 9.40 6.80
N PRO A 90 -6.29 9.76 8.06
CA PRO A 90 -7.34 9.09 8.82
C PRO A 90 -8.71 9.32 8.19
N ARG A 91 -9.63 8.44 8.52
CA ARG A 91 -11.05 8.60 8.20
C ARG A 91 -11.64 9.74 9.02
N CYS A 92 -12.56 10.48 8.42
CA CYS A 92 -13.28 11.53 9.16
C CYS A 92 -14.17 10.90 10.23
N GLU A 93 -14.28 11.57 11.35
CA GLU A 93 -15.23 11.29 12.45
C GLU A 93 -15.26 9.81 12.92
N ASN A 94 -14.67 9.56 14.06
CA ASN A 94 -14.70 8.27 14.80
C ASN A 94 -14.20 7.04 14.03
N GLY A 95 -13.39 7.21 12.99
CA GLY A 95 -12.77 6.10 12.26
C GLY A 95 -13.71 5.30 11.38
N SER A 96 -14.94 5.76 11.17
CA SER A 96 -15.93 5.16 10.26
C SER A 96 -16.16 6.02 9.01
N GLY A 97 -16.65 5.40 7.96
CA GLY A 97 -16.94 6.07 6.69
C GLY A 97 -15.76 6.14 5.71
N ALA A 98 -16.02 6.69 4.53
CA ALA A 98 -15.03 6.82 3.47
C ALA A 98 -13.95 7.82 3.81
N LYS A 99 -12.76 7.63 3.24
CA LYS A 99 -11.67 8.59 3.31
C LYS A 99 -11.93 9.74 2.33
N LYS A 100 -12.34 10.89 2.80
CA LYS A 100 -12.59 12.08 1.97
C LYS A 100 -11.36 12.52 1.15
N ILE A 101 -10.15 12.25 1.62
CA ILE A 101 -8.93 12.58 0.88
C ILE A 101 -8.88 11.86 -0.48
N VAL A 102 -9.49 10.69 -0.61
CA VAL A 102 -9.50 9.93 -1.87
C VAL A 102 -10.20 10.70 -3.00
N ASP A 103 -11.20 11.52 -2.65
CA ASP A 103 -11.98 12.30 -3.64
C ASP A 103 -11.16 13.43 -4.28
N VAL A 104 -10.08 13.88 -3.63
CA VAL A 104 -9.24 14.98 -4.11
C VAL A 104 -7.87 14.51 -4.64
N LEU A 105 -7.51 13.27 -4.39
CA LEU A 105 -6.27 12.70 -4.95
C LEU A 105 -6.42 12.46 -6.47
N PRO A 106 -5.34 12.68 -7.24
CA PRO A 106 -5.37 12.46 -8.69
C PRO A 106 -5.41 10.95 -8.99
N THR A 107 -6.61 10.43 -9.20
CA THR A 107 -6.86 9.01 -9.42
C THR A 107 -7.53 8.74 -10.76
N PHE A 108 -7.49 7.48 -11.18
CA PHE A 108 -8.26 6.97 -12.31
C PHE A 108 -8.69 5.52 -12.07
N LYS A 109 -9.66 5.06 -12.84
CA LYS A 109 -10.14 3.67 -12.91
C LYS A 109 -9.79 3.02 -14.23
N THR A 110 -9.76 1.70 -14.22
CA THR A 110 -9.74 0.88 -15.44
C THR A 110 -11.06 0.13 -15.59
N ASN A 111 -11.26 -0.50 -16.75
CA ASN A 111 -12.44 -1.36 -16.98
C ASN A 111 -12.22 -2.80 -16.49
N THR A 112 -11.00 -3.15 -16.07
CA THR A 112 -10.61 -4.52 -15.71
C THR A 112 -10.71 -4.80 -14.22
N ILE A 113 -10.71 -3.75 -13.39
CA ILE A 113 -10.69 -3.86 -11.94
C ILE A 113 -11.44 -2.68 -11.30
N ASP A 114 -12.29 -2.95 -10.31
CA ASP A 114 -13.03 -1.91 -9.59
C ASP A 114 -12.24 -1.36 -8.40
N ALA A 115 -11.11 -0.73 -8.71
CA ALA A 115 -10.24 -0.06 -7.76
C ALA A 115 -9.69 1.23 -8.36
N LEU A 116 -9.09 2.09 -7.51
CA LEU A 116 -8.45 3.33 -7.95
C LEU A 116 -6.94 3.17 -8.07
N PHE A 117 -6.39 3.79 -9.12
CA PHE A 117 -4.96 3.98 -9.30
C PHE A 117 -4.57 5.44 -9.12
N ILE A 118 -3.37 5.70 -8.64
CA ILE A 118 -2.79 7.04 -8.59
C ILE A 118 -2.26 7.42 -9.99
N LYS A 119 -2.73 8.55 -10.53
CA LYS A 119 -2.25 9.06 -11.83
C LYS A 119 -0.75 9.34 -11.82
N ASN A 120 -0.13 9.21 -12.99
CA ASN A 120 1.28 9.51 -13.23
C ASN A 120 2.26 8.67 -12.39
N SER A 121 1.83 7.53 -11.86
CA SER A 121 2.75 6.53 -11.32
C SER A 121 3.56 5.88 -12.44
N TYR A 122 4.76 5.38 -12.16
CA TYR A 122 5.62 4.79 -13.19
C TYR A 122 5.26 3.34 -13.52
N LEU A 123 4.49 2.65 -12.65
CA LEU A 123 4.03 1.28 -12.85
C LEU A 123 2.69 1.06 -12.17
N TYR A 124 1.88 0.20 -12.78
CA TYR A 124 0.58 -0.24 -12.26
C TYR A 124 0.47 -1.76 -12.33
N LEU A 125 -0.09 -2.37 -11.29
CA LEU A 125 -0.42 -3.81 -11.23
C LEU A 125 -1.87 -3.99 -10.78
#